data_25dd50e238ab92b3e5e62509ed7a4d96
#
_entry.id   25dd50e238ab92b3e5e62509ed7a4d96
#
_cell.length_a   1.000
_cell.length_b   1.000
_cell.length_c   1.000
_cell.angle_alpha   90.00
_cell.angle_beta   90.00
_cell.angle_gamma   90.00
#
_symmetry.space_group_name_H-M   'P 1'
#
loop_
_entity.id
_entity.type
_entity.pdbx_description
1 polymer ?
#
loop_
_entity_poly.entity_id
_entity_poly.type
_entity_poly.pdbx_seq_one_letter_code
_entity_poly.pdbx_strand_id
1 'polypeptide(L)'
;YKKLGHSRDMALRVYTTRLLGRNSELVLHGGGNTSVKTTVKDLDGKNYDVLCVKGSGWDMAEIEPEGLPAVKLNPLLALKNKKKLSDEEMVAYQKRNLINIKSPNPSVETFLHAFLPFKFVDSTHSDAIMSVTNRPNGITFCKKIFGKKVSIIPYVMPGYGLAQKIKEVYLKNPNINCLILLNHGIFTFSNDAKESYDLMIKYVSDA
;
A
#
# COMPACT_ATOMS: atom_id res chain seq x y z
N TYR A 1 14.24 15.36 -6.04
CA TYR A 1 14.22 14.97 -4.61
C TYR A 1 15.60 14.55 -4.10
N LYS A 2 16.39 13.78 -4.83
CA LYS A 2 17.78 13.47 -4.44
C LYS A 2 18.62 14.72 -4.16
N LYS A 3 18.52 15.74 -5.01
CA LYS A 3 19.22 17.03 -4.82
C LYS A 3 18.75 17.80 -3.58
N LEU A 4 17.57 17.45 -3.04
CA LEU A 4 16.99 18.01 -1.81
C LEU A 4 17.30 17.15 -0.56
N GLY A 5 18.22 16.18 -0.66
CA GLY A 5 18.63 15.35 0.46
C GLY A 5 17.77 14.11 0.73
N HIS A 6 16.73 13.86 -0.06
CA HIS A 6 15.91 12.66 0.10
C HIS A 6 16.61 11.40 -0.44
N SER A 7 16.34 10.24 0.17
CA SER A 7 16.86 8.96 -0.29
C SER A 7 16.38 8.63 -1.70
N ARG A 8 17.14 7.76 -2.40
CA ARG A 8 16.70 7.23 -3.71
C ARG A 8 15.33 6.56 -3.63
N ASP A 9 15.08 5.81 -2.57
CA ASP A 9 13.82 5.09 -2.36
C ASP A 9 12.63 6.04 -2.25
N MET A 10 12.78 7.11 -1.45
CA MET A 10 11.76 8.15 -1.33
C MET A 10 11.52 8.87 -2.67
N ALA A 11 12.59 9.22 -3.38
CA ALA A 11 12.48 9.88 -4.69
C ALA A 11 11.72 9.02 -5.71
N LEU A 12 12.02 7.72 -5.77
CA LEU A 12 11.31 6.76 -6.62
C LEU A 12 9.85 6.62 -6.19
N ARG A 13 9.59 6.54 -4.87
CA ARG A 13 8.23 6.40 -4.35
C ARG A 13 7.35 7.60 -4.69
N VAL A 14 7.83 8.82 -4.49
CA VAL A 14 7.10 10.04 -4.88
C VAL A 14 6.83 10.04 -6.39
N TYR A 15 7.84 9.73 -7.19
CA TYR A 15 7.70 9.68 -8.65
C TYR A 15 6.63 8.70 -9.11
N THR A 16 6.70 7.44 -8.67
CA THR A 16 5.74 6.41 -9.09
C THR A 16 4.34 6.66 -8.51
N THR A 17 4.23 7.22 -7.30
CA THR A 17 2.95 7.63 -6.73
C THR A 17 2.26 8.70 -7.59
N ARG A 18 3.03 9.72 -8.04
CA ARG A 18 2.49 10.75 -8.92
C ARG A 18 2.09 10.22 -10.29
N LEU A 19 2.83 9.25 -10.84
CA LEU A 19 2.44 8.61 -12.10
C LEU A 19 1.07 7.93 -11.97
N LEU A 20 0.82 7.20 -10.86
CA LEU A 20 -0.47 6.59 -10.59
C LEU A 20 -1.55 7.65 -10.34
N GLY A 21 -1.27 8.65 -9.51
CA GLY A 21 -2.24 9.67 -9.11
C GLY A 21 -2.70 10.59 -10.24
N ARG A 22 -1.86 10.81 -11.26
CA ARG A 22 -2.20 11.64 -12.44
C ARG A 22 -3.10 10.94 -13.45
N ASN A 23 -3.31 9.64 -13.30
CA ASN A 23 -4.25 8.89 -14.12
C ASN A 23 -5.57 8.72 -13.36
N SER A 24 -6.59 9.48 -13.75
CA SER A 24 -7.92 9.45 -13.13
C SER A 24 -8.65 8.11 -13.27
N GLU A 25 -8.26 7.26 -14.23
CA GLU A 25 -8.80 5.90 -14.37
C GLU A 25 -8.26 4.95 -13.30
N LEU A 26 -7.13 5.30 -12.65
CA LEU A 26 -6.53 4.53 -11.57
C LEU A 26 -6.99 4.99 -10.20
N VAL A 27 -7.05 6.30 -9.97
CA VAL A 27 -7.39 6.86 -8.67
C VAL A 27 -7.90 8.28 -8.79
N LEU A 28 -8.86 8.65 -7.93
CA LEU A 28 -9.41 10.00 -7.86
C LEU A 28 -9.17 10.59 -6.47
N HIS A 29 -8.90 11.91 -6.43
CA HIS A 29 -8.76 12.70 -5.20
C HIS A 29 -7.80 12.07 -4.19
N GLY A 30 -8.19 11.97 -2.92
CA GLY A 30 -7.39 11.36 -1.86
C GLY A 30 -7.39 9.82 -1.84
N GLY A 31 -7.98 9.15 -2.85
CA GLY A 31 -8.06 7.70 -2.96
C GLY A 31 -6.70 7.03 -3.21
N GLY A 32 -6.70 5.70 -3.17
CA GLY A 32 -5.51 4.88 -3.32
C GLY A 32 -4.44 5.14 -2.26
N ASN A 33 -3.40 4.36 -2.25
CA ASN A 33 -2.22 4.63 -1.43
C ASN A 33 -0.99 3.87 -1.94
N THR A 34 0.17 4.32 -1.49
CA THR A 34 1.45 3.74 -1.88
C THR A 34 2.39 3.76 -0.70
N SER A 35 3.35 2.85 -0.71
CA SER A 35 4.38 2.84 0.34
C SER A 35 5.74 2.39 -0.16
N VAL A 36 6.77 2.72 0.64
CA VAL A 36 8.12 2.16 0.49
C VAL A 36 8.69 1.81 1.85
N LYS A 37 9.29 0.63 1.96
CA LYS A 37 10.13 0.25 3.10
C LYS A 37 11.56 0.72 2.86
N THR A 38 12.09 1.49 3.79
CA THR A 38 13.42 2.07 3.70
C THR A 38 13.98 2.32 5.10
N THR A 39 15.18 2.89 5.18
CA THR A 39 15.81 3.28 6.43
C THR A 39 15.89 4.79 6.51
N VAL A 40 15.57 5.35 7.67
CA VAL A 40 15.75 6.77 7.97
C VAL A 40 16.60 6.95 9.21
N LYS A 41 17.35 8.05 9.25
CA LYS A 41 18.13 8.46 10.43
C LYS A 41 17.29 9.41 11.26
N ASP A 42 17.13 9.12 12.54
CA ASP A 42 16.42 9.98 13.49
C ASP A 42 17.36 11.04 14.10
N LEU A 43 16.80 11.96 14.86
CA LEU A 43 17.54 13.03 15.52
C LEU A 43 18.59 12.51 16.52
N ASP A 44 18.39 11.34 17.09
CA ASP A 44 19.36 10.63 17.94
C ASP A 44 20.55 10.02 17.19
N GLY A 45 20.56 10.16 15.85
CA GLY A 45 21.58 9.62 14.97
C GLY A 45 21.41 8.13 14.65
N LYS A 46 20.40 7.44 15.19
CA LYS A 46 20.13 6.03 14.91
C LYS A 46 19.37 5.84 13.61
N ASN A 47 19.64 4.73 12.97
CA ASN A 47 18.90 4.29 11.79
C ASN A 47 17.71 3.43 12.22
N TYR A 48 16.53 3.73 11.66
CA TYR A 48 15.30 2.97 11.86
C TYR A 48 14.80 2.46 10.53
N ASP A 49 14.47 1.18 10.49
CA ASP A 49 13.66 0.64 9.40
C ASP A 49 12.26 1.19 9.50
N VAL A 50 11.76 1.77 8.42
CA VAL A 50 10.47 2.44 8.37
C VAL A 50 9.65 2.00 7.17
N LEU A 51 8.35 2.11 7.32
CA LEU A 51 7.38 2.15 6.25
C LEU A 51 7.02 3.61 6.02
N CYS A 52 7.42 4.17 4.88
CA CYS A 52 6.89 5.44 4.41
C CYS A 52 5.62 5.14 3.60
N VAL A 53 4.47 5.55 4.08
CA VAL A 53 3.16 5.24 3.49
C VAL A 53 2.36 6.52 3.30
N LYS A 54 1.57 6.61 2.23
CA LYS A 54 0.74 7.79 1.97
C LYS A 54 -0.11 8.18 3.18
N GLY A 55 -0.04 9.45 3.53
CA GLY A 55 -0.88 10.05 4.57
C GLY A 55 -2.35 10.10 4.17
N SER A 56 -3.24 9.96 5.16
CA SER A 56 -4.68 10.04 4.95
C SER A 56 -5.05 11.39 4.34
N GLY A 57 -5.88 11.38 3.30
CA GLY A 57 -6.37 12.58 2.62
C GLY A 57 -5.41 13.25 1.63
N TRP A 58 -4.15 12.82 1.52
CA TRP A 58 -3.23 13.34 0.52
C TRP A 58 -3.60 12.85 -0.88
N ASP A 59 -3.53 13.76 -1.85
CA ASP A 59 -3.69 13.41 -3.27
C ASP A 59 -2.38 12.79 -3.80
N MET A 60 -2.50 11.65 -4.48
CA MET A 60 -1.35 10.97 -5.07
C MET A 60 -0.73 11.76 -6.22
N ALA A 61 -1.53 12.54 -6.96
CA ALA A 61 -1.06 13.33 -8.11
C ALA A 61 -0.06 14.42 -7.72
N GLU A 62 -0.25 14.99 -6.52
CA GLU A 62 0.52 16.14 -6.01
C GLU A 62 1.38 15.78 -4.79
N ILE A 63 1.51 14.47 -4.48
CA ILE A 63 2.21 14.04 -3.26
C ILE A 63 3.67 14.52 -3.24
N GLU A 64 4.08 14.97 -2.07
CA GLU A 64 5.47 15.31 -1.74
C GLU A 64 6.01 14.32 -0.68
N PRO A 65 7.31 14.30 -0.39
CA PRO A 65 7.87 13.43 0.65
C PRO A 65 7.17 13.57 2.01
N GLU A 66 6.71 14.77 2.37
CA GLU A 66 5.99 15.08 3.60
C GLU A 66 4.63 14.39 3.67
N GLY A 67 4.03 14.09 2.53
CA GLY A 67 2.80 13.31 2.41
C GLY A 67 2.99 11.80 2.59
N LEU A 68 4.23 11.35 2.83
CA LEU A 68 4.61 9.95 3.05
C LEU A 68 5.19 9.77 4.48
N PRO A 69 4.37 9.90 5.53
CA PRO A 69 4.81 9.74 6.92
C PRO A 69 5.58 8.42 7.12
N ALA A 70 6.72 8.52 7.81
CA ALA A 70 7.57 7.39 8.14
C ALA A 70 7.14 6.78 9.49
N VAL A 71 6.66 5.55 9.47
CA VAL A 71 6.29 4.77 10.66
C VAL A 71 7.34 3.70 10.90
N LYS A 72 7.83 3.55 12.14
CA LYS A 72 8.79 2.50 12.52
C LYS A 72 8.23 1.12 12.14
N LEU A 73 8.95 0.37 11.32
CA LEU A 73 8.46 -0.88 10.73
C LEU A 73 8.40 -2.03 11.76
N ASN A 74 9.42 -2.17 12.59
CA ASN A 74 9.49 -3.26 13.56
C ASN A 74 8.31 -3.27 14.55
N PRO A 75 7.86 -2.14 15.14
CA PRO A 75 6.65 -2.11 15.94
C PRO A 75 5.40 -2.59 15.17
N LEU A 76 5.23 -2.18 13.89
CA LEU A 76 4.10 -2.66 13.10
C LEU A 76 4.14 -4.17 12.90
N LEU A 77 5.32 -4.72 12.59
CA LEU A 77 5.51 -6.16 12.41
C LEU A 77 5.32 -6.96 13.70
N ALA A 78 5.62 -6.38 14.88
CA ALA A 78 5.38 -7.02 16.18
C ALA A 78 3.90 -7.34 16.41
N LEU A 79 2.98 -6.58 15.80
CA LEU A 79 1.55 -6.84 15.88
C LEU A 79 1.05 -7.89 14.87
N LYS A 80 1.91 -8.41 14.00
CA LYS A 80 1.52 -9.34 12.91
C LYS A 80 0.71 -10.55 13.37
N ASN A 81 0.87 -10.97 14.63
CA ASN A 81 0.16 -12.11 15.21
C ASN A 81 -0.95 -11.72 16.22
N LYS A 82 -1.20 -10.42 16.41
CA LYS A 82 -2.31 -9.98 17.27
C LYS A 82 -3.64 -10.31 16.57
N LYS A 83 -4.59 -10.91 17.29
CA LYS A 83 -5.86 -11.39 16.70
C LYS A 83 -6.79 -10.25 16.28
N LYS A 84 -6.86 -9.19 17.09
CA LYS A 84 -7.75 -8.04 16.85
C LYS A 84 -7.06 -6.75 17.29
N LEU A 85 -7.42 -5.66 16.64
CA LEU A 85 -7.04 -4.31 16.99
C LEU A 85 -8.23 -3.42 16.60
N SER A 86 -8.68 -2.54 17.48
CA SER A 86 -9.71 -1.56 17.12
C SER A 86 -9.12 -0.47 16.21
N ASP A 87 -9.96 0.28 15.53
CA ASP A 87 -9.51 1.38 14.68
C ASP A 87 -8.82 2.48 15.49
N GLU A 88 -9.33 2.78 16.69
CA GLU A 88 -8.70 3.74 17.60
C GLU A 88 -7.32 3.26 18.09
N GLU A 89 -7.22 1.98 18.50
CA GLU A 89 -5.95 1.36 18.89
C GLU A 89 -4.96 1.37 17.73
N MET A 90 -5.43 1.05 16.51
CA MET A 90 -4.64 1.03 15.28
C MET A 90 -4.06 2.42 14.99
N VAL A 91 -4.90 3.45 14.95
CA VAL A 91 -4.49 4.84 14.70
C VAL A 91 -3.53 5.34 15.78
N ALA A 92 -3.85 5.12 17.06
CA ALA A 92 -2.98 5.52 18.17
C ALA A 92 -1.62 4.80 18.11
N TYR A 93 -1.61 3.53 17.73
CA TYR A 93 -0.36 2.77 17.60
C TYR A 93 0.51 3.26 16.45
N GLN A 94 -0.08 3.59 15.30
CA GLN A 94 0.63 4.17 14.18
C GLN A 94 1.23 5.53 14.55
N LYS A 95 0.45 6.42 15.17
CA LYS A 95 0.88 7.76 15.58
C LYS A 95 2.08 7.74 16.52
N ARG A 96 2.06 6.93 17.56
CA ARG A 96 3.19 6.86 18.53
C ARG A 96 4.46 6.25 17.95
N ASN A 97 4.38 5.59 16.77
CA ASN A 97 5.52 5.01 16.09
C ASN A 97 5.98 5.84 14.87
N LEU A 98 5.43 7.04 14.67
CA LEU A 98 5.94 8.00 13.70
C LEU A 98 7.36 8.43 14.07
N ILE A 99 8.24 8.57 13.07
CA ILE A 99 9.54 9.21 13.25
C ILE A 99 9.34 10.71 13.58
N ASN A 100 8.46 11.38 12.83
CA ASN A 100 8.08 12.76 13.12
C ASN A 100 6.60 12.82 13.52
N ILE A 101 6.32 13.14 14.76
CA ILE A 101 4.94 13.21 15.31
C ILE A 101 4.07 14.28 14.67
N LYS A 102 4.67 15.25 13.96
CA LYS A 102 3.97 16.31 13.21
C LYS A 102 3.55 15.85 11.81
N SER A 103 3.99 14.67 11.37
CA SER A 103 3.60 14.13 10.08
C SER A 103 2.09 13.87 10.01
N PRO A 104 1.50 13.83 8.78
CA PRO A 104 0.12 13.43 8.60
C PRO A 104 -0.17 12.05 9.21
N ASN A 105 -1.43 11.76 9.51
CA ASN A 105 -1.83 10.42 9.92
C ASN A 105 -1.55 9.44 8.78
N PRO A 106 -0.87 8.32 9.05
CA PRO A 106 -0.68 7.27 8.06
C PRO A 106 -2.03 6.71 7.57
N SER A 107 -2.06 6.15 6.37
CA SER A 107 -3.23 5.46 5.82
C SER A 107 -3.75 4.38 6.79
N VAL A 108 -5.06 4.16 6.81
CA VAL A 108 -5.70 3.05 7.54
C VAL A 108 -5.19 1.68 7.08
N GLU A 109 -4.62 1.60 5.88
CA GLU A 109 -4.05 0.37 5.30
C GLU A 109 -2.56 0.18 5.61
N THR A 110 -1.97 1.00 6.48
CA THR A 110 -0.55 0.92 6.88
C THR A 110 -0.12 -0.49 7.29
N PHE A 111 -0.94 -1.21 8.06
CA PHE A 111 -0.61 -2.59 8.47
C PHE A 111 -0.61 -3.57 7.30
N LEU A 112 -1.50 -3.39 6.32
CA LEU A 112 -1.51 -4.17 5.09
C LEU A 112 -0.18 -4.02 4.34
N HIS A 113 0.24 -2.77 4.12
CA HIS A 113 1.52 -2.47 3.50
C HIS A 113 2.72 -3.00 4.30
N ALA A 114 2.65 -2.95 5.64
CA ALA A 114 3.71 -3.46 6.50
C ALA A 114 3.84 -5.00 6.41
N PHE A 115 2.70 -5.73 6.35
CA PHE A 115 2.68 -7.19 6.40
C PHE A 115 3.08 -7.87 5.09
N LEU A 116 2.92 -7.21 3.95
CA LEU A 116 3.50 -7.64 2.68
C LEU A 116 5.02 -7.44 2.71
N PRO A 117 5.83 -8.47 2.41
CA PRO A 117 7.30 -8.42 2.58
C PRO A 117 8.04 -7.70 1.45
N PHE A 118 7.35 -6.90 0.65
CA PHE A 118 7.92 -6.19 -0.48
C PHE A 118 8.27 -4.75 -0.13
N LYS A 119 9.28 -4.23 -0.81
CA LYS A 119 9.79 -2.88 -0.60
C LYS A 119 8.80 -1.81 -1.06
N PHE A 120 8.20 -1.98 -2.25
CA PHE A 120 7.21 -1.10 -2.84
C PHE A 120 5.86 -1.79 -2.89
N VAL A 121 4.82 -1.09 -2.45
CA VAL A 121 3.43 -1.55 -2.51
C VAL A 121 2.58 -0.41 -3.03
N ASP A 122 1.80 -0.67 -4.07
CA ASP A 122 0.90 0.26 -4.73
C ASP A 122 -0.55 -0.22 -4.60
N SER A 123 -1.47 0.70 -4.34
CA SER A 123 -2.91 0.45 -4.30
C SER A 123 -3.66 1.52 -5.07
N THR A 124 -4.58 1.08 -5.93
CA THR A 124 -5.48 1.96 -6.68
C THR A 124 -6.92 1.44 -6.66
N HIS A 125 -7.86 2.35 -6.94
CA HIS A 125 -9.28 2.05 -7.07
C HIS A 125 -9.71 2.16 -8.54
N SER A 126 -8.95 1.53 -9.44
CA SER A 126 -9.15 1.63 -10.89
C SER A 126 -10.56 1.26 -11.32
N ASP A 127 -11.16 2.08 -12.20
CA ASP A 127 -12.50 1.86 -12.75
C ASP A 127 -12.59 0.52 -13.50
N ALA A 128 -11.55 0.14 -14.26
CA ALA A 128 -11.50 -1.15 -14.95
C ALA A 128 -11.58 -2.32 -13.95
N ILE A 129 -10.77 -2.30 -12.88
CA ILE A 129 -10.81 -3.31 -11.82
C ILE A 129 -12.19 -3.34 -11.14
N MET A 130 -12.75 -2.17 -10.80
CA MET A 130 -14.06 -2.08 -10.16
C MET A 130 -15.17 -2.60 -11.07
N SER A 131 -15.09 -2.37 -12.37
CA SER A 131 -16.07 -2.87 -13.35
C SER A 131 -16.11 -4.40 -13.42
N VAL A 132 -14.98 -5.07 -13.18
CA VAL A 132 -14.89 -6.53 -13.12
C VAL A 132 -15.29 -7.07 -11.73
N THR A 133 -14.87 -6.40 -10.66
CA THR A 133 -15.04 -6.91 -9.28
C THR A 133 -16.42 -6.66 -8.70
N ASN A 134 -17.12 -5.56 -9.10
CA ASN A 134 -18.43 -5.17 -8.56
C ASN A 134 -19.61 -5.86 -9.27
N ARG A 135 -19.36 -7.02 -9.86
CA ARG A 135 -20.37 -7.84 -10.56
C ARG A 135 -20.78 -9.03 -9.70
N PRO A 136 -22.02 -9.57 -9.86
CA PRO A 136 -22.42 -10.78 -9.14
C PRO A 136 -21.46 -11.95 -9.32
N ASN A 137 -20.81 -12.06 -10.47
CA ASN A 137 -19.84 -13.12 -10.82
C ASN A 137 -18.39 -12.63 -10.80
N GLY A 138 -18.06 -11.55 -10.08
CA GLY A 138 -16.75 -10.89 -10.09
C GLY A 138 -15.58 -11.86 -9.85
N ILE A 139 -15.68 -12.76 -8.86
CA ILE A 139 -14.64 -13.79 -8.61
C ILE A 139 -14.37 -14.64 -9.83
N THR A 140 -15.42 -15.09 -10.54
CA THR A 140 -15.28 -15.95 -11.73
C THR A 140 -14.62 -15.21 -12.88
N PHE A 141 -14.98 -13.94 -13.09
CA PHE A 141 -14.36 -13.09 -14.10
C PHE A 141 -12.89 -12.82 -13.76
N CYS A 142 -12.58 -12.42 -12.53
CA CYS A 142 -11.20 -12.22 -12.09
C CYS A 142 -10.33 -13.48 -12.31
N LYS A 143 -10.85 -14.67 -12.01
CA LYS A 143 -10.12 -15.93 -12.24
C LYS A 143 -9.87 -16.24 -13.73
N LYS A 144 -10.74 -15.76 -14.62
CA LYS A 144 -10.56 -15.92 -16.08
C LYS A 144 -9.54 -14.94 -16.64
N ILE A 145 -9.53 -13.70 -16.13
CA ILE A 145 -8.69 -12.60 -16.62
C ILE A 145 -7.28 -12.72 -16.03
N PHE A 146 -7.18 -12.88 -14.71
CA PHE A 146 -5.91 -12.80 -13.99
C PHE A 146 -5.36 -14.21 -13.71
N GLY A 147 -4.15 -14.47 -14.06
CA GLY A 147 -3.52 -15.78 -13.88
C GLY A 147 -3.16 -16.11 -12.43
N LYS A 148 -2.32 -17.13 -12.26
CA LYS A 148 -1.94 -17.69 -10.94
C LYS A 148 -1.13 -16.74 -10.03
N LYS A 149 -0.59 -15.64 -10.58
CA LYS A 149 0.15 -14.62 -9.80
C LYS A 149 -0.74 -13.61 -9.10
N VAL A 150 -2.05 -13.71 -9.27
CA VAL A 150 -3.05 -12.84 -8.64
C VAL A 150 -3.87 -13.64 -7.64
N SER A 151 -4.03 -13.12 -6.43
CA SER A 151 -4.98 -13.64 -5.46
C SER A 151 -6.18 -12.70 -5.34
N ILE A 152 -7.38 -13.30 -5.34
CA ILE A 152 -8.64 -12.58 -5.25
C ILE A 152 -9.15 -12.71 -3.82
N ILE A 153 -9.45 -11.58 -3.20
CA ILE A 153 -9.89 -11.49 -1.80
C ILE A 153 -11.33 -10.99 -1.78
N PRO A 154 -12.26 -11.73 -1.16
CA PRO A 154 -13.61 -11.23 -0.87
C PRO A 154 -13.53 -9.92 -0.10
N TYR A 155 -14.60 -9.10 -0.18
CA TYR A 155 -14.66 -7.85 0.54
C TYR A 155 -14.39 -8.02 2.03
N VAL A 156 -13.45 -7.25 2.53
CA VAL A 156 -13.18 -7.08 3.96
C VAL A 156 -13.02 -5.58 4.20
N MET A 157 -13.67 -5.07 5.25
CA MET A 157 -13.55 -3.66 5.63
C MET A 157 -12.07 -3.26 5.75
N PRO A 158 -11.64 -2.14 5.14
CA PRO A 158 -10.29 -1.61 5.32
C PRO A 158 -9.93 -1.44 6.79
N GLY A 159 -8.68 -1.78 7.13
CA GLY A 159 -8.18 -1.72 8.49
C GLY A 159 -7.38 -2.95 8.87
N TYR A 160 -7.23 -3.20 10.18
CA TYR A 160 -6.37 -4.28 10.68
C TYR A 160 -6.86 -5.68 10.27
N GLY A 161 -8.17 -5.91 10.20
CA GLY A 161 -8.75 -7.19 9.76
C GLY A 161 -8.38 -7.55 8.32
N LEU A 162 -8.40 -6.57 7.42
CA LEU A 162 -7.96 -6.74 6.04
C LEU A 162 -6.47 -7.07 5.98
N ALA A 163 -5.63 -6.39 6.76
CA ALA A 163 -4.19 -6.67 6.82
C ALA A 163 -3.90 -8.12 7.27
N GLN A 164 -4.65 -8.64 8.25
CA GLN A 164 -4.55 -10.04 8.67
C GLN A 164 -4.96 -11.01 7.56
N LYS A 165 -6.06 -10.71 6.86
CA LYS A 165 -6.53 -11.53 5.74
C LYS A 165 -5.50 -11.61 4.62
N ILE A 166 -4.92 -10.49 4.26
CA ILE A 166 -3.87 -10.41 3.21
C ILE A 166 -2.62 -11.19 3.63
N LYS A 167 -2.19 -11.06 4.89
CA LYS A 167 -1.08 -11.86 5.42
C LYS A 167 -1.35 -13.36 5.27
N GLU A 168 -2.54 -13.83 5.63
CA GLU A 168 -2.92 -15.25 5.49
C GLU A 168 -2.88 -15.72 4.03
N VAL A 169 -3.43 -14.92 3.12
CA VAL A 169 -3.44 -15.22 1.68
C VAL A 169 -2.02 -15.27 1.13
N TYR A 170 -1.19 -14.29 1.47
CA TYR A 170 0.20 -14.26 1.04
C TYR A 170 1.02 -15.46 1.56
N LEU A 171 0.85 -15.84 2.83
CA LEU A 171 1.53 -17.00 3.40
C LEU A 171 1.15 -18.32 2.71
N LYS A 172 -0.10 -18.43 2.23
CA LYS A 172 -0.57 -19.60 1.46
C LYS A 172 -0.07 -19.62 0.02
N ASN A 173 0.17 -18.46 -0.56
CA ASN A 173 0.65 -18.32 -1.93
C ASN A 173 1.68 -17.17 -2.03
N PRO A 174 2.95 -17.41 -1.66
CA PRO A 174 3.98 -16.38 -1.64
C PRO A 174 4.49 -15.96 -3.03
N ASN A 175 4.04 -16.64 -4.10
CA ASN A 175 4.44 -16.35 -5.48
C ASN A 175 3.56 -15.30 -6.17
N ILE A 176 2.60 -14.71 -5.46
CA ILE A 176 1.75 -13.65 -6.00
C ILE A 176 2.50 -12.31 -6.01
N ASN A 177 2.16 -11.48 -6.97
CA ASN A 177 2.64 -10.09 -7.07
C ASN A 177 1.48 -9.09 -7.19
N CYS A 178 0.24 -9.58 -7.04
CA CYS A 178 -0.97 -8.78 -7.11
C CYS A 178 -2.07 -9.38 -6.23
N LEU A 179 -2.87 -8.48 -5.65
CA LEU A 179 -4.10 -8.78 -4.93
C LEU A 179 -5.24 -7.98 -5.54
N ILE A 180 -6.32 -8.67 -5.92
CA ILE A 180 -7.59 -8.05 -6.30
C ILE A 180 -8.52 -8.16 -5.09
N LEU A 181 -8.97 -7.04 -4.58
CA LEU A 181 -9.91 -6.96 -3.47
C LEU A 181 -11.29 -6.61 -4.05
N LEU A 182 -12.25 -7.54 -3.91
CA LEU A 182 -13.60 -7.32 -4.42
C LEU A 182 -14.24 -6.11 -3.75
N ASN A 183 -14.92 -5.28 -4.54
CA ASN A 183 -15.56 -4.05 -4.09
C ASN A 183 -14.62 -3.04 -3.40
N HIS A 184 -13.32 -3.09 -3.72
CA HIS A 184 -12.34 -2.20 -3.11
C HIS A 184 -11.31 -1.71 -4.14
N GLY A 185 -10.55 -2.61 -4.78
CA GLY A 185 -9.50 -2.21 -5.71
C GLY A 185 -8.42 -3.26 -5.92
N ILE A 186 -7.22 -2.80 -6.24
CA ILE A 186 -6.07 -3.62 -6.58
C ILE A 186 -4.83 -3.19 -5.80
N PHE A 187 -4.01 -4.18 -5.42
CA PHE A 187 -2.68 -3.99 -4.86
C PHE A 187 -1.65 -4.71 -5.73
N THR A 188 -0.57 -4.01 -6.07
CA THR A 188 0.63 -4.60 -6.68
C THR A 188 1.85 -4.32 -5.83
N PHE A 189 2.84 -5.20 -5.91
CA PHE A 189 4.00 -5.09 -5.04
C PHE A 189 5.24 -5.74 -5.64
N SER A 190 6.39 -5.12 -5.39
CA SER A 190 7.71 -5.62 -5.79
C SER A 190 8.81 -5.02 -4.90
N ASN A 191 10.02 -5.55 -5.01
CA ASN A 191 11.22 -4.92 -4.44
C ASN A 191 11.80 -3.81 -5.34
N ASP A 192 11.28 -3.67 -6.55
CA ASP A 192 11.61 -2.61 -7.50
C ASP A 192 10.39 -1.69 -7.74
N ALA A 193 10.63 -0.37 -7.72
CA ALA A 193 9.56 0.62 -7.85
C ALA A 193 8.89 0.61 -9.24
N LYS A 194 9.71 0.43 -10.29
CA LYS A 194 9.21 0.36 -11.66
C LYS A 194 8.40 -0.91 -11.88
N GLU A 195 8.88 -2.05 -11.39
CA GLU A 195 8.16 -3.31 -11.50
C GLU A 195 6.80 -3.26 -10.80
N SER A 196 6.71 -2.70 -9.58
CA SER A 196 5.43 -2.54 -8.87
C SER A 196 4.45 -1.68 -9.68
N TYR A 197 4.92 -0.57 -10.26
CA TYR A 197 4.14 0.29 -11.14
C TYR A 197 3.71 -0.44 -12.42
N ASP A 198 4.63 -1.10 -13.13
CA ASP A 198 4.34 -1.81 -14.38
C ASP A 198 3.30 -2.92 -14.18
N LEU A 199 3.37 -3.63 -13.03
CA LEU A 199 2.36 -4.61 -12.64
C LEU A 199 0.98 -3.98 -12.47
N MET A 200 0.89 -2.79 -11.86
CA MET A 200 -0.37 -2.06 -11.74
C MET A 200 -0.97 -1.77 -13.11
N ILE A 201 -0.18 -1.16 -13.99
CA ILE A 201 -0.63 -0.83 -15.35
C ILE A 201 -1.06 -2.08 -16.12
N LYS A 202 -0.24 -3.14 -16.04
CA LYS A 202 -0.55 -4.41 -16.69
C LYS A 202 -1.91 -4.99 -16.24
N TYR A 203 -2.11 -5.15 -14.94
CA TYR A 203 -3.33 -5.79 -14.44
C TYR A 203 -4.57 -4.93 -14.61
N VAL A 204 -4.44 -3.61 -14.58
CA VAL A 204 -5.54 -2.71 -14.92
C VAL A 204 -5.86 -2.79 -16.42
N SER A 205 -4.85 -2.91 -17.29
CA SER A 205 -5.05 -3.07 -18.74
C SER A 205 -5.61 -4.45 -19.12
N ASP A 206 -5.38 -5.47 -18.30
CA ASP A 206 -5.93 -6.81 -18.51
C ASP A 206 -7.43 -6.88 -18.11
N ALA A 207 -7.93 -5.90 -17.29
CA ALA A 207 -9.30 -5.88 -16.78
C ALA A 207 -10.30 -5.28 -17.77
#